data_252657c800c10f222360219c0d8263f6
#
_entry.id   252657c800c10f222360219c0d8263f6
#
_cell.length_a   1.000
_cell.length_b   1.000
_cell.length_c   1.000
_cell.angle_alpha   90.00
_cell.angle_beta   90.00
_cell.angle_gamma   90.00
#
_symmetry.space_group_name_H-M   'P 1'
#
loop_
_entity.id
_entity.type
_entity.pdbx_description
1 polymer ?
#
loop_
_entity_poly.entity_id
_entity_poly.type
_entity_poly.pdbx_seq_one_letter_code
_entity_poly.pdbx_strand_id
1 'polypeptide(L)'
;MKKGTVGAYIFFERSRKMVISKDNVKSNFMELSGLDSTSAEVYAGLITVCADEMEKAVDQERMVAEGGTAICEFAAAAEVFYRFICLKAAEYKIMFTTQGKAVEAFDEENRIKAARELRDSAVSRAERFFSKDGFVFNAVIAY
;
A
#
# COMPACT_ATOMS: atom_id res chain seq x y z
N MET A 1 -14.63 -5.77 -40.83
CA MET A 1 -13.23 -5.94 -40.47
C MET A 1 -13.11 -6.67 -39.16
N LYS A 2 -12.91 -7.95 -39.28
CA LYS A 2 -12.82 -8.79 -38.09
C LYS A 2 -11.63 -8.47 -37.20
N LYS A 3 -10.52 -8.10 -37.82
CA LYS A 3 -9.33 -7.74 -37.07
C LYS A 3 -9.54 -6.53 -36.18
N GLY A 4 -10.28 -5.56 -36.68
CA GLY A 4 -10.56 -4.38 -35.88
C GLY A 4 -11.40 -4.68 -34.67
N THR A 5 -12.36 -5.58 -34.83
CA THR A 5 -13.25 -5.99 -33.74
C THR A 5 -12.46 -6.74 -32.66
N VAL A 6 -11.65 -7.69 -33.08
CA VAL A 6 -10.83 -8.47 -32.14
C VAL A 6 -9.81 -7.59 -31.45
N GLY A 7 -9.17 -6.72 -32.22
CA GLY A 7 -8.22 -5.79 -31.65
C GLY A 7 -8.85 -4.84 -30.67
N ALA A 8 -10.06 -4.38 -30.97
CA ALA A 8 -10.79 -3.50 -30.07
C ALA A 8 -11.14 -4.21 -28.77
N TYR A 9 -11.52 -5.46 -28.85
CA TYR A 9 -11.86 -6.23 -27.67
C TYR A 9 -10.65 -6.44 -26.77
N ILE A 10 -9.53 -6.84 -27.35
CA ILE A 10 -8.29 -7.02 -26.60
C ILE A 10 -7.81 -5.71 -26.03
N PHE A 11 -7.92 -4.65 -26.80
CA PHE A 11 -7.54 -3.33 -26.35
C PHE A 11 -8.39 -2.88 -25.18
N PHE A 12 -9.67 -3.19 -25.23
CA PHE A 12 -10.59 -2.84 -24.15
C PHE A 12 -10.20 -3.52 -22.85
N GLU A 13 -9.78 -4.78 -22.90
CA GLU A 13 -9.28 -5.45 -21.71
C GLU A 13 -8.01 -4.81 -21.18
N ARG A 14 -7.13 -4.43 -22.08
CA ARG A 14 -5.90 -3.73 -21.69
C ARG A 14 -6.16 -2.34 -21.17
N SER A 15 -7.26 -1.73 -21.58
CA SER A 15 -7.58 -0.39 -21.12
C SER A 15 -8.05 -0.38 -19.68
N ARG A 16 -8.20 -1.53 -19.07
CA ARG A 16 -8.29 -1.62 -17.62
C ARG A 16 -6.93 -1.32 -17.05
N LYS A 17 -6.47 -0.12 -17.32
CA LYS A 17 -5.25 0.36 -16.70
C LYS A 17 -5.46 0.46 -15.22
N MET A 18 -4.41 0.18 -14.49
CA MET A 18 -4.42 0.49 -13.07
C MET A 18 -4.62 1.98 -12.90
N VAL A 19 -5.64 2.32 -12.14
CA VAL A 19 -5.90 3.70 -11.78
C VAL A 19 -4.98 4.10 -10.61
N ILE A 20 -4.67 3.15 -9.75
CA ILE A 20 -3.73 3.37 -8.65
C ILE A 20 -2.31 3.32 -9.23
N SER A 21 -1.61 4.44 -9.16
CA SER A 21 -0.25 4.55 -9.70
C SER A 21 0.77 3.99 -8.71
N LYS A 22 1.51 2.99 -9.16
CA LYS A 22 2.61 2.42 -8.36
C LYS A 22 3.69 3.45 -8.08
N ASP A 23 3.93 4.35 -9.02
CA ASP A 23 4.90 5.42 -8.85
C ASP A 23 4.48 6.37 -7.74
N ASN A 24 3.20 6.70 -7.67
CA ASN A 24 2.69 7.56 -6.60
C ASN A 24 2.74 6.85 -5.25
N VAL A 25 2.41 5.57 -5.23
CA VAL A 25 2.53 4.77 -4.01
C VAL A 25 3.98 4.74 -3.55
N LYS A 26 4.92 4.54 -4.46
CA LYS A 26 6.35 4.56 -4.14
C LYS A 26 6.77 5.91 -3.59
N SER A 27 6.35 7.00 -4.24
CA SER A 27 6.70 8.35 -3.78
C SER A 27 6.20 8.62 -2.38
N ASN A 28 4.96 8.24 -2.09
CA ASN A 28 4.39 8.41 -0.76
C ASN A 28 5.12 7.54 0.27
N PHE A 29 5.47 6.32 -0.11
CA PHE A 29 6.25 5.45 0.76
C PHE A 29 7.62 6.05 1.06
N MET A 30 8.27 6.64 0.07
CA MET A 30 9.55 7.31 0.27
C MET A 30 9.43 8.46 1.26
N GLU A 31 8.37 9.25 1.17
CA GLU A 31 8.13 10.32 2.12
C GLU A 31 7.92 9.79 3.54
N LEU A 32 7.14 8.73 3.68
CA LEU A 32 6.86 8.16 5.00
C LEU A 32 8.10 7.51 5.62
N SER A 33 8.91 6.84 4.82
CA SER A 33 10.04 6.06 5.31
C SER A 33 11.34 6.84 5.37
N GLY A 34 11.43 7.92 4.62
CA GLY A 34 12.68 8.67 4.48
C GLY A 34 13.70 8.00 3.57
N LEU A 35 13.32 6.93 2.87
CA LEU A 35 14.21 6.24 1.96
C LEU A 35 14.36 7.02 0.65
N ASP A 36 15.53 6.91 0.03
CA ASP A 36 15.72 7.42 -1.32
C ASP A 36 15.16 6.42 -2.34
N SER A 37 15.15 6.81 -3.61
CA SER A 37 14.56 5.99 -4.67
C SER A 37 15.24 4.63 -4.79
N THR A 38 16.56 4.59 -4.66
CA THR A 38 17.33 3.35 -4.77
C THR A 38 17.00 2.39 -3.64
N SER A 39 16.94 2.89 -2.42
CA SER A 39 16.61 2.08 -1.24
C SER A 39 15.16 1.62 -1.28
N ALA A 40 14.25 2.48 -1.73
CA ALA A 40 12.84 2.13 -1.84
C ALA A 40 12.61 1.05 -2.90
N GLU A 41 13.45 0.96 -3.92
CA GLU A 41 13.32 -0.02 -4.98
C GLU A 41 13.42 -1.45 -4.47
N VAL A 42 14.12 -1.66 -3.37
CA VAL A 42 14.21 -2.97 -2.71
C VAL A 42 12.81 -3.48 -2.34
N TYR A 43 11.88 -2.57 -2.11
CA TYR A 43 10.50 -2.90 -1.70
C TYR A 43 9.51 -2.81 -2.86
N ALA A 44 9.99 -2.83 -4.10
CA ALA A 44 9.12 -2.71 -5.28
C ALA A 44 8.04 -3.80 -5.32
N GLY A 45 8.38 -5.02 -4.92
CA GLY A 45 7.40 -6.10 -4.85
C GLY A 45 6.29 -5.82 -3.85
N LEU A 46 6.65 -5.30 -2.70
CA LEU A 46 5.69 -4.95 -1.66
C LEU A 46 4.80 -3.79 -2.12
N ILE A 47 5.38 -2.80 -2.77
CA ILE A 47 4.64 -1.68 -3.35
C ILE A 47 3.61 -2.20 -4.36
N THR A 48 4.03 -3.10 -5.23
CA THR A 48 3.15 -3.69 -6.24
C THR A 48 1.99 -4.43 -5.59
N VAL A 49 2.25 -5.26 -4.60
CA VAL A 49 1.21 -6.02 -3.91
C VAL A 49 0.19 -5.09 -3.27
N CYS A 50 0.65 -4.09 -2.55
CA CYS A 50 -0.27 -3.17 -1.86
C CYS A 50 -1.06 -2.32 -2.84
N ALA A 51 -0.43 -1.86 -3.92
CA ALA A 51 -1.14 -1.12 -4.96
C ALA A 51 -2.21 -1.98 -5.63
N ASP A 52 -1.90 -3.25 -5.91
CA ASP A 52 -2.85 -4.17 -6.52
C ASP A 52 -4.02 -4.48 -5.59
N GLU A 53 -3.76 -4.67 -4.31
CA GLU A 53 -4.84 -4.90 -3.34
C GLU A 53 -5.77 -3.70 -3.27
N MET A 54 -5.22 -2.49 -3.25
CA MET A 54 -6.04 -1.28 -3.23
C MET A 54 -6.85 -1.15 -4.52
N GLU A 55 -6.23 -1.43 -5.65
CA GLU A 55 -6.89 -1.37 -6.95
C GLU A 55 -8.12 -2.26 -6.99
N LYS A 56 -8.01 -3.46 -6.42
CA LYS A 56 -9.11 -4.42 -6.39
C LYS A 56 -10.21 -4.02 -5.42
N ALA A 57 -9.86 -3.29 -4.38
CA ALA A 57 -10.82 -2.92 -3.34
C ALA A 57 -11.71 -1.76 -3.72
N VAL A 58 -11.23 -0.87 -4.60
CA VAL A 58 -11.94 0.36 -4.90
C VAL A 58 -12.95 0.23 -6.03
N ASP A 59 -13.98 1.04 -5.96
CA ASP A 59 -14.88 1.31 -7.08
C ASP A 59 -14.20 2.40 -7.90
N GLN A 60 -13.57 2.01 -8.99
CA GLN A 60 -12.72 2.91 -9.77
C GLN A 60 -13.48 4.12 -10.32
N GLU A 61 -14.68 3.91 -10.80
CA GLU A 61 -15.48 5.01 -11.35
C GLU A 61 -15.75 6.07 -10.30
N ARG A 62 -16.20 5.64 -9.13
CA ARG A 62 -16.50 6.57 -8.05
C ARG A 62 -15.25 7.25 -7.54
N MET A 63 -14.18 6.48 -7.38
CA MET A 63 -12.91 7.03 -6.90
C MET A 63 -12.42 8.16 -7.83
N VAL A 64 -12.41 7.91 -9.12
CA VAL A 64 -11.94 8.91 -10.09
C VAL A 64 -12.90 10.09 -10.14
N ALA A 65 -14.21 9.82 -10.18
CA ALA A 65 -15.21 10.88 -10.27
C ALA A 65 -15.18 11.83 -9.06
N GLU A 66 -14.89 11.30 -7.89
CA GLU A 66 -14.87 12.09 -6.65
C GLU A 66 -13.46 12.55 -6.26
N GLY A 67 -12.47 12.31 -7.11
CA GLY A 67 -11.11 12.78 -6.85
C GLY A 67 -10.43 12.06 -5.71
N GLY A 68 -10.75 10.78 -5.48
CA GLY A 68 -10.22 10.01 -4.38
C GLY A 68 -8.96 9.21 -4.67
N THR A 69 -8.41 9.31 -5.89
CA THR A 69 -7.26 8.50 -6.28
C THR A 69 -6.06 8.72 -5.37
N ALA A 70 -5.73 9.98 -5.09
CA ALA A 70 -4.58 10.30 -4.23
C ALA A 70 -4.78 9.76 -2.81
N ILE A 71 -6.01 9.80 -2.30
CA ILE A 71 -6.32 9.27 -0.97
C ILE A 71 -6.07 7.77 -0.92
N CYS A 72 -6.51 7.05 -1.95
CA CYS A 72 -6.32 5.61 -2.03
C CYS A 72 -4.85 5.24 -2.23
N GLU A 73 -4.13 6.02 -3.03
CA GLU A 73 -2.69 5.81 -3.22
C GLU A 73 -1.91 6.02 -1.93
N PHE A 74 -2.29 7.02 -1.16
CA PHE A 74 -1.67 7.23 0.14
C PHE A 74 -1.97 6.08 1.10
N ALA A 75 -3.19 5.57 1.09
CA ALA A 75 -3.56 4.43 1.93
C ALA A 75 -2.74 3.19 1.58
N ALA A 76 -2.53 2.95 0.29
CA ALA A 76 -1.67 1.84 -0.15
C ALA A 76 -0.23 2.04 0.33
N ALA A 77 0.29 3.27 0.23
CA ALA A 77 1.63 3.59 0.69
C ALA A 77 1.76 3.44 2.21
N ALA A 78 0.73 3.80 2.95
CA ALA A 78 0.73 3.61 4.41
C ALA A 78 0.80 2.14 4.78
N GLU A 79 0.15 1.26 4.01
CA GLU A 79 0.27 -0.17 4.21
C GLU A 79 1.68 -0.67 3.88
N VAL A 80 2.28 -0.18 2.80
CA VAL A 80 3.67 -0.51 2.48
C VAL A 80 4.58 -0.12 3.64
N PHE A 81 4.37 1.09 4.15
CA PHE A 81 5.17 1.59 5.26
C PHE A 81 5.00 0.74 6.52
N TYR A 82 3.77 0.36 6.84
CA TYR A 82 3.50 -0.49 7.98
C TYR A 82 4.24 -1.83 7.86
N ARG A 83 4.14 -2.47 6.69
CA ARG A 83 4.84 -3.75 6.46
C ARG A 83 6.36 -3.57 6.49
N PHE A 84 6.84 -2.45 5.98
CA PHE A 84 8.26 -2.10 6.04
C PHE A 84 8.74 -2.00 7.50
N ILE A 85 7.99 -1.30 8.33
CA ILE A 85 8.34 -1.16 9.76
C ILE A 85 8.33 -2.52 10.44
N CYS A 86 7.36 -3.39 10.14
CA CYS A 86 7.32 -4.73 10.70
C CYS A 86 8.54 -5.56 10.28
N LEU A 87 8.96 -5.46 9.03
CA LEU A 87 10.15 -6.15 8.56
C LEU A 87 11.41 -5.66 9.27
N LYS A 88 11.53 -4.35 9.45
CA LYS A 88 12.66 -3.77 10.18
C LYS A 88 12.67 -4.20 11.63
N ALA A 89 11.52 -4.25 12.27
CA ALA A 89 11.41 -4.72 13.64
C ALA A 89 11.86 -6.17 13.79
N ALA A 90 11.52 -7.01 12.82
CA ALA A 90 11.95 -8.41 12.82
C ALA A 90 13.47 -8.51 12.71
N GLU A 91 14.09 -7.70 11.86
CA GLU A 91 15.54 -7.64 11.75
C GLU A 91 16.19 -7.22 13.06
N TYR A 92 15.64 -6.21 13.71
CA TYR A 92 16.12 -5.74 15.00
C TYR A 92 16.02 -6.80 16.08
N LYS A 93 14.93 -7.55 16.12
CA LYS A 93 14.77 -8.63 17.10
C LYS A 93 15.87 -9.67 16.99
N ILE A 94 16.25 -10.01 15.77
CA ILE A 94 17.33 -10.95 15.55
C ILE A 94 18.65 -10.37 16.09
N MET A 95 18.91 -9.11 15.82
CA MET A 95 20.11 -8.43 16.31
C MET A 95 20.13 -8.36 17.82
N PHE A 96 19.00 -8.08 18.47
CA PHE A 96 18.91 -8.02 19.92
C PHE A 96 19.20 -9.35 20.57
N THR A 97 18.64 -10.41 20.01
CA THR A 97 18.89 -11.75 20.53
C THR A 97 20.39 -12.06 20.51
N THR A 98 21.08 -11.59 19.47
CA THR A 98 22.51 -11.81 19.30
C THR A 98 23.35 -10.92 20.18
N GLN A 99 22.93 -9.68 20.41
CA GLN A 99 23.73 -8.68 21.12
C GLN A 99 23.28 -8.38 22.54
N GLY A 100 22.16 -8.95 22.97
CA GLY A 100 21.65 -8.77 24.32
C GLY A 100 21.13 -7.38 24.65
N LYS A 101 20.75 -6.59 23.64
CA LYS A 101 20.24 -5.23 23.85
C LYS A 101 18.73 -5.20 23.85
N ALA A 102 18.13 -5.16 25.03
CA ALA A 102 16.68 -5.19 25.16
C ALA A 102 16.01 -3.80 25.06
N VAL A 103 16.77 -2.73 25.24
CA VAL A 103 16.22 -1.37 25.39
C VAL A 103 15.51 -0.88 24.11
N GLU A 104 16.00 -1.28 22.94
CA GLU A 104 15.46 -0.80 21.68
C GLU A 104 14.20 -1.53 21.24
N ALA A 105 13.90 -2.69 21.83
CA ALA A 105 12.68 -3.43 21.52
C ALA A 105 11.43 -2.62 21.85
N PHE A 106 11.49 -1.79 22.88
CA PHE A 106 10.38 -0.94 23.29
C PHE A 106 10.06 0.10 22.21
N ASP A 107 11.09 0.71 21.61
CA ASP A 107 10.90 1.70 20.55
C ASP A 107 10.32 1.05 19.30
N GLU A 108 10.68 -0.20 19.01
CA GLU A 108 10.15 -0.91 17.85
C GLU A 108 8.65 -1.18 17.99
N GLU A 109 8.19 -1.53 19.17
CA GLU A 109 6.76 -1.71 19.40
C GLU A 109 5.99 -0.41 19.18
N ASN A 110 6.55 0.71 19.65
CA ASN A 110 5.93 2.01 19.44
C ASN A 110 5.90 2.41 17.97
N ARG A 111 6.95 2.10 17.23
CA ARG A 111 6.98 2.35 15.78
C ARG A 111 5.97 1.53 15.03
N ILE A 112 5.82 0.26 15.38
CA ILE A 112 4.83 -0.61 14.76
C ILE A 112 3.43 -0.08 15.05
N LYS A 113 3.18 0.31 16.28
CA LYS A 113 1.88 0.86 16.68
C LYS A 113 1.58 2.13 15.90
N ALA A 114 2.53 3.05 15.83
CA ALA A 114 2.35 4.30 15.11
C ALA A 114 2.10 4.08 13.62
N ALA A 115 2.85 3.15 13.02
CA ALA A 115 2.68 2.82 11.61
C ALA A 115 1.32 2.18 11.35
N ARG A 116 0.85 1.34 12.27
CA ARG A 116 -0.47 0.72 12.17
C ARG A 116 -1.57 1.76 12.27
N GLU A 117 -1.46 2.67 13.20
CA GLU A 117 -2.45 3.74 13.36
C GLU A 117 -2.49 4.65 12.14
N LEU A 118 -1.35 4.96 11.56
CA LEU A 118 -1.28 5.71 10.32
C LEU A 118 -1.97 4.98 9.18
N ARG A 119 -1.68 3.69 9.02
CA ARG A 119 -2.32 2.86 8.01
C ARG A 119 -3.83 2.82 8.20
N ASP A 120 -4.29 2.56 9.42
CA ASP A 120 -5.71 2.46 9.71
C ASP A 120 -6.42 3.78 9.44
N SER A 121 -5.82 4.89 9.79
CA SER A 121 -6.37 6.22 9.52
C SER A 121 -6.46 6.48 8.01
N ALA A 122 -5.41 6.13 7.28
CA ALA A 122 -5.38 6.34 5.83
C ALA A 122 -6.42 5.47 5.11
N VAL A 123 -6.54 4.21 5.52
CA VAL A 123 -7.54 3.29 4.95
C VAL A 123 -8.95 3.76 5.29
N SER A 124 -9.16 4.27 6.49
CA SER A 124 -10.46 4.80 6.89
C SER A 124 -10.90 5.96 5.99
N ARG A 125 -9.96 6.81 5.57
CA ARG A 125 -10.29 7.90 4.64
C ARG A 125 -10.62 7.38 3.25
N ALA A 126 -10.00 6.27 2.84
CA ALA A 126 -10.20 5.68 1.52
C ALA A 126 -11.47 4.83 1.45
N GLU A 127 -12.00 4.45 2.60
CA GLU A 127 -13.09 3.49 2.72
C GLU A 127 -14.33 3.87 1.91
N ARG A 128 -14.61 5.15 1.79
CA ARG A 128 -15.76 5.64 1.02
C ARG A 128 -15.68 5.28 -0.47
N PHE A 129 -14.50 4.94 -0.95
CA PHE A 129 -14.30 4.57 -2.36
C PHE A 129 -14.27 3.07 -2.58
N PHE A 130 -14.40 2.28 -1.53
CA PHE A 130 -14.36 0.83 -1.68
C PHE A 130 -15.66 0.31 -2.26
N SER A 131 -15.54 -0.76 -3.05
CA SER A 131 -16.71 -1.48 -3.53
C SER A 131 -17.34 -2.26 -2.35
N LYS A 132 -18.57 -2.74 -2.54
CA LYS A 132 -19.30 -3.44 -1.48
C LYS A 132 -18.54 -4.63 -0.92
N ASP A 133 -17.79 -5.30 -1.78
CA ASP A 133 -17.03 -6.48 -1.39
C ASP A 133 -15.55 -6.12 -1.19
N GLY A 134 -15.26 -4.83 -1.16
CA GLY A 134 -13.88 -4.37 -1.07
C GLY A 134 -13.33 -4.53 0.31
N PHE A 135 -12.47 -5.51 0.44
CA PHE A 135 -11.62 -5.67 1.61
C PHE A 135 -10.23 -5.25 1.25
N VAL A 136 -9.64 -4.44 2.08
CA VAL A 136 -8.25 -4.10 1.88
C VAL A 136 -7.51 -4.21 3.22
N PHE A 137 -6.38 -4.90 3.18
CA PHE A 137 -5.47 -5.04 4.33
C PHE A 137 -6.18 -5.54 5.59
N ASN A 138 -6.23 -6.81 5.75
CA ASN A 138 -6.98 -7.53 6.82
C ASN A 138 -6.99 -6.88 8.19
N ALA A 139 -6.03 -6.05 8.46
CA ALA A 139 -5.92 -5.46 9.77
C ALA A 139 -7.04 -4.49 10.12
N VAL A 140 -7.73 -3.95 9.12
CA VAL A 140 -8.85 -3.06 9.36
C VAL A 140 -10.00 -3.77 10.05
N ILE A 141 -10.02 -5.07 9.93
CA ILE A 141 -11.11 -5.90 10.43
C ILE A 141 -10.93 -6.26 11.87
N ALA A 142 -9.77 -6.04 12.40
CA ALA A 142 -9.44 -6.48 13.74
C ALA A 142 -10.05 -5.64 14.85
N TYR A 143 -10.93 -4.75 14.50
CA TYR A 143 -11.54 -3.88 15.51
C TYR A 143 -13.02 -3.91 15.43
#